data_1a77eaeda1ac9ada524bf240adf727ce
#
_entry.id   1a77eaeda1ac9ada524bf240adf727ce
#
_cell.length_a   1.000
_cell.length_b   1.000
_cell.length_c   1.000
_cell.angle_alpha   90.00
_cell.angle_beta   90.00
_cell.angle_gamma   90.00
#
_symmetry.space_group_name_H-M   'P 1'
#
loop_
_entity.id
_entity.type
_entity.pdbx_description
1 polymer ?
#
loop_
_entity_poly.entity_id
_entity_poly.type
_entity_poly.pdbx_seq_one_letter_code
_entity_poly.pdbx_strand_id
1 'polypeptide(L)'
;SDIASAHARTSLHSEDMKAGFYTIMAAQFFSSLADNALLIAAIKLLHHLNEPEWMTPALQQCFVVSYVVLAPLVGAFADSMPKGRVMLITNGIKVVGCMLMLFALHPLAAYAVVGLGAAAYSPAKYGILTELLPAKQLVVANGWIEGTTVGSIILGVLTGGLLISEKVSGYMLGFDVPHFDTGIDTPPEAAIAIIAVFYVIAAAFNWYIPDTGVDHRVPSKNPFFLIREFSHCVV
;
A
#
# COMPACT_ATOMS: atom_id res chain seq x y z
N SER A 1 7.09 29.25 -35.86
CA SER A 1 6.11 29.21 -34.74
C SER A 1 5.84 27.79 -34.28
N ASP A 2 5.76 26.78 -35.18
CA ASP A 2 5.40 25.39 -34.83
C ASP A 2 6.49 24.63 -34.08
N ILE A 3 7.76 24.89 -34.37
CA ILE A 3 8.90 24.22 -33.71
C ILE A 3 8.99 24.63 -32.21
N ALA A 4 8.74 25.88 -31.89
CA ALA A 4 8.76 26.37 -30.52
C ALA A 4 7.59 25.79 -29.70
N SER A 5 6.41 25.65 -30.32
CA SER A 5 5.25 25.05 -29.67
C SER A 5 5.42 23.52 -29.47
N ALA A 6 6.09 22.83 -30.39
CA ALA A 6 6.43 21.43 -30.27
C ALA A 6 7.47 21.19 -29.14
N HIS A 7 8.51 22.04 -29.07
CA HIS A 7 9.51 22.00 -27.99
C HIS A 7 8.89 22.27 -26.60
N ALA A 8 7.99 23.26 -26.51
CA ALA A 8 7.29 23.55 -25.27
C ALA A 8 6.39 22.40 -24.81
N ARG A 9 5.66 21.72 -25.73
CA ARG A 9 4.85 20.56 -25.40
C ARG A 9 5.70 19.38 -24.94
N THR A 10 6.86 19.15 -25.59
CA THR A 10 7.77 18.06 -25.21
C THR A 10 8.40 18.30 -23.85
N SER A 11 8.75 19.54 -23.52
CA SER A 11 9.31 19.89 -22.19
C SER A 11 8.27 19.75 -21.08
N LEU A 12 7.04 20.22 -21.28
CA LEU A 12 5.94 20.07 -20.33
C LEU A 12 5.63 18.58 -20.08
N HIS A 13 5.54 17.79 -21.14
CA HIS A 13 5.29 16.36 -21.01
C HIS A 13 6.41 15.61 -20.24
N SER A 14 7.67 16.03 -20.40
CA SER A 14 8.81 15.47 -19.66
C SER A 14 8.82 15.87 -18.18
N GLU A 15 8.34 17.05 -17.83
CA GLU A 15 8.20 17.49 -16.44
C GLU A 15 7.05 16.79 -15.73
N ASP A 16 5.91 16.63 -16.40
CA ASP A 16 4.76 15.89 -15.87
C ASP A 16 5.10 14.42 -15.61
N MET A 17 5.87 13.78 -16.50
CA MET A 17 6.35 12.41 -16.31
C MET A 17 7.27 12.28 -15.07
N LYS A 18 8.17 13.25 -14.85
CA LYS A 18 9.03 13.26 -13.68
C LYS A 18 8.23 13.48 -12.39
N ALA A 19 7.31 14.42 -12.39
CA ALA A 19 6.42 14.68 -11.26
C ALA A 19 5.59 13.44 -10.91
N GLY A 20 5.02 12.76 -11.91
CA GLY A 20 4.30 11.51 -11.73
C GLY A 20 5.15 10.40 -11.11
N PHE A 21 6.40 10.25 -11.55
CA PHE A 21 7.33 9.26 -10.99
C PHE A 21 7.66 9.53 -9.51
N TYR A 22 7.97 10.78 -9.14
CA TYR A 22 8.22 11.13 -7.74
C TYR A 22 6.99 10.96 -6.85
N THR A 23 5.80 11.24 -7.37
CA THR A 23 4.54 11.00 -6.67
C THR A 23 4.32 9.51 -6.40
N ILE A 24 4.60 8.64 -7.37
CA ILE A 24 4.55 7.18 -7.21
C ILE A 24 5.56 6.73 -6.15
N MET A 25 6.79 7.25 -6.20
CA MET A 25 7.81 6.91 -5.20
C MET A 25 7.39 7.32 -3.80
N ALA A 26 6.83 8.50 -3.60
CA ALA A 26 6.33 8.96 -2.30
C ALA A 26 5.17 8.08 -1.81
N ALA A 27 4.17 7.81 -2.65
CA ALA A 27 3.05 6.93 -2.31
C ALA A 27 3.51 5.53 -1.92
N GLN A 28 4.40 4.94 -2.70
CA GLN A 28 5.00 3.63 -2.45
C GLN A 28 5.81 3.62 -1.15
N PHE A 29 6.60 4.65 -0.89
CA PHE A 29 7.40 4.76 0.33
C PHE A 29 6.50 4.74 1.57
N PHE A 30 5.50 5.60 1.66
CA PHE A 30 4.58 5.65 2.80
C PHE A 30 3.74 4.39 2.94
N SER A 31 3.27 3.82 1.84
CA SER A 31 2.50 2.58 1.86
C SER A 31 3.34 1.40 2.37
N SER A 32 4.56 1.23 1.88
CA SER A 32 5.47 0.17 2.31
C SER A 32 5.99 0.37 3.74
N LEU A 33 6.26 1.62 4.13
CA LEU A 33 6.63 1.96 5.50
C LEU A 33 5.50 1.58 6.47
N ALA A 34 4.25 1.92 6.12
CA ALA A 34 3.09 1.59 6.91
C ALA A 34 2.87 0.07 7.01
N ASP A 35 3.06 -0.69 5.92
CA ASP A 35 2.94 -2.16 5.91
C ASP A 35 3.89 -2.80 6.94
N ASN A 36 5.14 -2.35 7.00
CA ASN A 36 6.14 -2.88 7.91
C ASN A 36 5.98 -2.39 9.36
N ALA A 37 5.60 -1.14 9.55
CA ALA A 37 5.27 -0.61 10.88
C ALA A 37 4.04 -1.32 11.47
N LEU A 38 3.02 -1.61 10.64
CA LEU A 38 1.82 -2.31 11.06
C LEU A 38 2.10 -3.74 11.52
N LEU A 39 3.02 -4.45 10.87
CA LEU A 39 3.43 -5.78 11.34
C LEU A 39 3.92 -5.73 12.78
N ILE A 40 4.78 -4.77 13.11
CA ILE A 40 5.31 -4.62 14.48
C ILE A 40 4.19 -4.27 15.48
N ALA A 41 3.30 -3.34 15.10
CA ALA A 41 2.17 -2.95 15.95
C ALA A 41 1.18 -4.11 16.15
N ALA A 42 0.88 -4.88 15.11
CA ALA A 42 -0.01 -6.04 15.17
C ALA A 42 0.57 -7.17 16.05
N ILE A 43 1.88 -7.43 15.96
CA ILE A 43 2.56 -8.38 16.87
C ILE A 43 2.42 -7.92 18.32
N LYS A 44 2.64 -6.64 18.59
CA LYS A 44 2.50 -6.09 19.94
C LYS A 44 1.06 -6.14 20.44
N LEU A 45 0.09 -5.94 19.55
CA LEU A 45 -1.34 -6.08 19.87
C LEU A 45 -1.70 -7.52 20.25
N LEU A 46 -1.22 -8.51 19.49
CA LEU A 46 -1.43 -9.93 19.85
C LEU A 46 -0.87 -10.27 21.24
N HIS A 47 0.33 -9.77 21.56
CA HIS A 47 0.92 -9.95 22.90
C HIS A 47 0.11 -9.24 23.98
N HIS A 48 -0.44 -8.06 23.68
CA HIS A 48 -1.29 -7.32 24.62
C HIS A 48 -2.61 -8.07 24.90
N LEU A 49 -3.18 -8.71 23.89
CA LEU A 49 -4.38 -9.53 23.99
C LEU A 49 -4.12 -10.91 24.63
N ASN A 50 -2.86 -11.23 24.99
CA ASN A 50 -2.43 -12.53 25.50
C ASN A 50 -2.75 -13.70 24.56
N GLU A 51 -2.70 -13.47 23.27
CA GLU A 51 -2.91 -14.48 22.26
C GLU A 51 -1.72 -15.47 22.20
N PRO A 52 -1.95 -16.73 21.78
CA PRO A 52 -0.89 -17.73 21.69
C PRO A 52 0.27 -17.32 20.78
N GLU A 53 1.51 -17.64 21.14
CA GLU A 53 2.73 -17.25 20.42
C GLU A 53 2.76 -17.68 18.95
N TRP A 54 2.10 -18.78 18.58
CA TRP A 54 2.01 -19.23 17.19
C TRP A 54 1.26 -18.25 16.27
N MET A 55 0.46 -17.35 16.83
CA MET A 55 -0.24 -16.34 16.04
C MET A 55 0.69 -15.25 15.48
N THR A 56 1.85 -15.03 16.09
CA THR A 56 2.85 -14.10 15.58
C THR A 56 3.37 -14.48 14.17
N PRO A 57 3.90 -15.71 13.94
CA PRO A 57 4.22 -16.12 12.57
C PRO A 57 2.98 -16.24 11.68
N ALA A 58 1.81 -16.55 12.24
CA ALA A 58 0.57 -16.63 11.48
C ALA A 58 0.16 -15.27 10.86
N LEU A 59 0.49 -14.14 11.47
CA LEU A 59 0.29 -12.80 10.86
C LEU A 59 0.97 -12.71 9.49
N GLN A 60 2.25 -13.07 9.40
CA GLN A 60 2.99 -13.03 8.14
C GLN A 60 2.41 -14.03 7.13
N GLN A 61 2.00 -15.21 7.58
CA GLN A 61 1.38 -16.20 6.71
C GLN A 61 0.04 -15.71 6.16
N CYS A 62 -0.80 -15.05 6.96
CA CYS A 62 -2.05 -14.44 6.49
C CYS A 62 -1.80 -13.43 5.37
N PHE A 63 -0.74 -12.63 5.50
CA PHE A 63 -0.35 -11.67 4.46
C PHE A 63 0.08 -12.37 3.17
N VAL A 64 0.96 -13.38 3.27
CA VAL A 64 1.44 -14.16 2.13
C VAL A 64 0.30 -14.93 1.45
N VAL A 65 -0.59 -15.54 2.23
CA VAL A 65 -1.76 -16.26 1.71
C VAL A 65 -2.65 -15.32 0.89
N SER A 66 -2.85 -14.08 1.34
CA SER A 66 -3.59 -13.07 0.58
C SER A 66 -2.97 -12.83 -0.80
N TYR A 67 -1.64 -12.77 -0.91
CA TYR A 67 -0.95 -12.64 -2.20
C TYR A 67 -1.18 -13.85 -3.10
N VAL A 68 -1.05 -15.06 -2.56
CA VAL A 68 -1.17 -16.30 -3.35
C VAL A 68 -2.60 -16.49 -3.84
N VAL A 69 -3.58 -16.34 -2.94
CA VAL A 69 -5.01 -16.56 -3.26
C VAL A 69 -5.53 -15.52 -4.26
N LEU A 70 -5.06 -14.29 -4.15
CA LEU A 70 -5.53 -13.21 -5.00
C LEU A 70 -4.73 -13.02 -6.28
N ALA A 71 -3.55 -13.62 -6.40
CA ALA A 71 -2.69 -13.43 -7.57
C ALA A 71 -3.44 -13.54 -8.92
N PRO A 72 -4.36 -14.52 -9.14
CA PRO A 72 -5.10 -14.62 -10.40
C PRO A 72 -6.08 -13.47 -10.64
N LEU A 73 -6.62 -12.88 -9.57
CA LEU A 73 -7.67 -11.85 -9.66
C LEU A 73 -7.09 -10.44 -9.69
N VAL A 74 -5.95 -10.25 -9.05
CA VAL A 74 -5.33 -8.94 -8.81
C VAL A 74 -4.85 -8.32 -10.12
N GLY A 75 -4.28 -9.11 -11.04
CA GLY A 75 -3.87 -8.63 -12.35
C GLY A 75 -5.03 -8.06 -13.14
N ALA A 76 -6.13 -8.81 -13.23
CA ALA A 76 -7.35 -8.37 -13.91
C ALA A 76 -7.97 -7.12 -13.25
N PHE A 77 -7.98 -7.05 -11.92
CA PHE A 77 -8.42 -5.86 -11.19
C PHE A 77 -7.53 -4.65 -11.47
N ALA A 78 -6.21 -4.84 -11.43
CA ALA A 78 -5.24 -3.79 -11.72
C ALA A 78 -5.34 -3.26 -13.16
N ASP A 79 -5.77 -4.09 -14.12
CA ASP A 79 -5.92 -3.70 -15.53
C ASP A 79 -7.31 -3.14 -15.86
N SER A 80 -8.28 -3.23 -14.94
CA SER A 80 -9.65 -2.80 -15.16
C SER A 80 -9.88 -1.30 -15.06
N MET A 81 -8.93 -0.56 -14.46
CA MET A 81 -9.05 0.88 -14.23
C MET A 81 -7.67 1.55 -14.19
N PRO A 82 -7.61 2.90 -14.22
CA PRO A 82 -6.35 3.63 -14.12
C PRO A 82 -5.53 3.20 -12.91
N LYS A 83 -4.24 2.89 -13.12
CA LYS A 83 -3.35 2.34 -12.09
C LYS A 83 -3.28 3.20 -10.82
N GLY A 84 -3.30 4.53 -10.98
CA GLY A 84 -3.36 5.46 -9.83
C GLY A 84 -4.61 5.25 -8.97
N ARG A 85 -5.77 4.97 -9.59
CA ARG A 85 -7.01 4.65 -8.86
C ARG A 85 -6.93 3.30 -8.16
N VAL A 86 -6.32 2.30 -8.79
CA VAL A 86 -6.08 1.00 -8.13
C VAL A 86 -5.24 1.20 -6.88
N MET A 87 -4.13 1.96 -6.98
CA MET A 87 -3.26 2.25 -5.85
C MET A 87 -3.98 3.04 -4.75
N LEU A 88 -4.86 3.98 -5.10
CA LEU A 88 -5.71 4.72 -4.15
C LEU A 88 -6.68 3.79 -3.41
N ILE A 89 -7.42 2.96 -4.15
CA ILE A 89 -8.39 2.01 -3.59
C ILE A 89 -7.70 1.02 -2.66
N THR A 90 -6.55 0.49 -3.06
CA THR A 90 -5.81 -0.51 -2.26
C THR A 90 -5.25 0.08 -0.98
N ASN A 91 -4.76 1.32 -0.97
CA ASN A 91 -4.43 2.01 0.27
C ASN A 91 -5.66 2.29 1.13
N GLY A 92 -6.81 2.59 0.52
CA GLY A 92 -8.10 2.67 1.21
C GLY A 92 -8.48 1.34 1.89
N ILE A 93 -8.30 0.21 1.23
CA ILE A 93 -8.50 -1.13 1.82
C ILE A 93 -7.58 -1.35 3.03
N LYS A 94 -6.33 -0.91 2.95
CA LYS A 94 -5.38 -1.00 4.07
C LYS A 94 -5.81 -0.12 5.25
N VAL A 95 -6.32 1.08 5.01
CA VAL A 95 -6.92 1.92 6.06
C VAL A 95 -8.10 1.21 6.72
N VAL A 96 -9.00 0.63 5.93
CA VAL A 96 -10.11 -0.18 6.46
C VAL A 96 -9.60 -1.34 7.30
N GLY A 97 -8.55 -2.04 6.85
CA GLY A 97 -7.90 -3.09 7.62
C GLY A 97 -7.40 -2.62 8.99
N CYS A 98 -6.78 -1.43 9.07
CA CYS A 98 -6.38 -0.82 10.33
C CYS A 98 -7.59 -0.50 11.23
N MET A 99 -8.66 0.05 10.67
CA MET A 99 -9.89 0.35 11.42
C MET A 99 -10.55 -0.92 11.95
N LEU A 100 -10.59 -1.98 11.15
CA LEU A 100 -11.10 -3.28 11.57
C LEU A 100 -10.25 -3.89 12.69
N MET A 101 -8.92 -3.72 12.63
CA MET A 101 -8.00 -4.17 13.68
C MET A 101 -8.22 -3.42 15.00
N LEU A 102 -8.55 -2.12 14.94
CA LEU A 102 -8.82 -1.32 16.12
C LEU A 102 -10.18 -1.63 16.77
N PHE A 103 -11.22 -1.84 15.96
CA PHE A 103 -12.58 -1.74 16.48
C PHE A 103 -13.47 -2.97 16.29
N ALA A 104 -13.12 -3.93 15.44
CA ALA A 104 -14.08 -4.93 15.03
C ALA A 104 -13.57 -6.36 14.87
N LEU A 105 -12.34 -6.58 14.42
CA LEU A 105 -11.84 -7.90 14.05
C LEU A 105 -10.58 -8.31 14.82
N HIS A 106 -10.44 -9.62 14.97
CA HIS A 106 -9.18 -10.21 15.44
C HIS A 106 -8.00 -9.76 14.57
N PRO A 107 -6.82 -9.43 15.16
CA PRO A 107 -5.66 -8.90 14.42
C PRO A 107 -5.25 -9.71 13.19
N LEU A 108 -5.31 -11.05 13.25
CA LEU A 108 -5.01 -11.91 12.09
C LEU A 108 -5.93 -11.65 10.91
N ALA A 109 -7.24 -11.57 11.14
CA ALA A 109 -8.22 -11.35 10.07
C ALA A 109 -8.10 -9.93 9.50
N ALA A 110 -7.94 -8.94 10.37
CA ALA A 110 -7.74 -7.55 9.96
C ALA A 110 -6.43 -7.37 9.16
N TYR A 111 -5.36 -8.05 9.57
CA TYR A 111 -4.08 -8.02 8.85
C TYR A 111 -4.16 -8.73 7.49
N ALA A 112 -4.99 -9.77 7.37
CA ALA A 112 -5.29 -10.38 6.07
C ALA A 112 -5.96 -9.38 5.11
N VAL A 113 -6.87 -8.53 5.59
CA VAL A 113 -7.48 -7.46 4.78
C VAL A 113 -6.42 -6.46 4.29
N VAL A 114 -5.46 -6.09 5.13
CA VAL A 114 -4.31 -5.26 4.72
C VAL A 114 -3.50 -5.98 3.64
N GLY A 115 -3.27 -7.28 3.80
CA GLY A 115 -2.58 -8.13 2.81
C GLY A 115 -3.29 -8.15 1.45
N LEU A 116 -4.64 -8.15 1.42
CA LEU A 116 -5.42 -8.00 0.19
C LEU A 116 -5.09 -6.69 -0.53
N GLY A 117 -5.07 -5.58 0.21
CA GLY A 117 -4.70 -4.28 -0.34
C GLY A 117 -3.26 -4.28 -0.89
N ALA A 118 -2.31 -4.86 -0.16
CA ALA A 118 -0.92 -4.94 -0.56
C ALA A 118 -0.72 -5.80 -1.82
N ALA A 119 -1.42 -6.93 -1.92
CA ALA A 119 -1.38 -7.81 -3.09
C ALA A 119 -1.85 -7.10 -4.36
N ALA A 120 -2.93 -6.31 -4.27
CA ALA A 120 -3.47 -5.55 -5.39
C ALA A 120 -2.65 -4.30 -5.73
N TYR A 121 -1.92 -3.74 -4.78
CA TYR A 121 -1.06 -2.57 -4.99
C TYR A 121 0.15 -2.89 -5.89
N SER A 122 0.77 -4.05 -5.72
CA SER A 122 2.01 -4.42 -6.39
C SER A 122 1.92 -4.40 -7.93
N PRO A 123 0.97 -5.07 -8.60
CA PRO A 123 0.90 -5.04 -10.06
C PRO A 123 0.54 -3.64 -10.59
N ALA A 124 -0.27 -2.86 -9.87
CA ALA A 124 -0.57 -1.48 -10.26
C ALA A 124 0.69 -0.59 -10.21
N LYS A 125 1.51 -0.74 -9.17
CA LYS A 125 2.78 0.00 -9.00
C LYS A 125 3.74 -0.25 -10.16
N TYR A 126 3.97 -1.49 -10.53
CA TYR A 126 4.87 -1.81 -11.64
C TYR A 126 4.24 -1.49 -13.00
N GLY A 127 2.94 -1.71 -13.14
CA GLY A 127 2.20 -1.40 -14.37
C GLY A 127 2.26 0.08 -14.72
N ILE A 128 2.07 0.98 -13.75
CA ILE A 128 2.11 2.42 -14.02
C ILE A 128 3.49 2.92 -14.45
N LEU A 129 4.57 2.30 -13.99
CA LEU A 129 5.92 2.65 -14.43
C LEU A 129 6.12 2.39 -15.93
N THR A 130 5.57 1.28 -16.43
CA THR A 130 5.65 0.93 -17.85
C THR A 130 4.78 1.83 -18.72
N GLU A 131 3.73 2.43 -18.16
CA GLU A 131 2.87 3.39 -18.85
C GLU A 131 3.47 4.81 -18.87
N LEU A 132 4.16 5.21 -17.79
CA LEU A 132 4.70 6.57 -17.63
C LEU A 132 6.09 6.76 -18.22
N LEU A 133 6.92 5.71 -18.26
CA LEU A 133 8.34 5.84 -18.58
C LEU A 133 8.70 5.07 -19.86
N PRO A 134 9.58 5.62 -20.70
CA PRO A 134 10.11 4.91 -21.84
C PRO A 134 10.98 3.72 -21.41
N ALA A 135 11.01 2.66 -22.22
CA ALA A 135 11.70 1.40 -21.92
C ALA A 135 13.15 1.57 -21.44
N LYS A 136 13.87 2.55 -21.99
CA LYS A 136 15.27 2.85 -21.61
C LYS A 136 15.43 3.31 -20.15
N GLN A 137 14.38 3.87 -19.54
CA GLN A 137 14.41 4.39 -18.17
C GLN A 137 13.84 3.40 -17.16
N LEU A 138 13.15 2.35 -17.59
CA LEU A 138 12.47 1.39 -16.70
C LEU A 138 13.44 0.68 -15.75
N VAL A 139 14.64 0.33 -16.21
CA VAL A 139 15.64 -0.35 -15.36
C VAL A 139 16.06 0.54 -14.19
N VAL A 140 16.34 1.81 -14.48
CA VAL A 140 16.73 2.78 -13.45
C VAL A 140 15.56 3.09 -12.52
N ALA A 141 14.36 3.27 -13.07
CA ALA A 141 13.14 3.53 -12.30
C ALA A 141 12.80 2.37 -11.36
N ASN A 142 12.87 1.13 -11.84
CA ASN A 142 12.69 -0.04 -10.99
C ASN A 142 13.76 -0.13 -9.89
N GLY A 143 15.01 0.20 -10.19
CA GLY A 143 16.07 0.27 -9.19
C GLY A 143 15.76 1.28 -8.07
N TRP A 144 15.25 2.46 -8.42
CA TRP A 144 14.80 3.46 -7.44
C TRP A 144 13.60 3.00 -6.62
N ILE A 145 12.61 2.38 -7.25
CA ILE A 145 11.43 1.82 -6.56
C ILE A 145 11.85 0.74 -5.56
N GLU A 146 12.72 -0.18 -5.97
CA GLU A 146 13.20 -1.25 -5.08
C GLU A 146 14.10 -0.70 -3.96
N GLY A 147 14.99 0.24 -4.26
CA GLY A 147 15.79 0.93 -3.24
C GLY A 147 14.92 1.66 -2.21
N THR A 148 13.88 2.36 -2.68
CA THR A 148 12.89 3.02 -1.82
C THR A 148 12.09 2.01 -1.00
N THR A 149 11.75 0.85 -1.58
CA THR A 149 11.08 -0.25 -0.87
C THR A 149 11.94 -0.77 0.29
N VAL A 150 13.21 -1.07 0.02
CA VAL A 150 14.14 -1.54 1.07
C VAL A 150 14.31 -0.48 2.17
N GLY A 151 14.49 0.78 1.79
CA GLY A 151 14.56 1.90 2.74
C GLY A 151 13.29 2.02 3.60
N SER A 152 12.11 1.88 2.99
CA SER A 152 10.84 1.95 3.70
C SER A 152 10.60 0.74 4.61
N ILE A 153 11.11 -0.45 4.28
CA ILE A 153 11.07 -1.63 5.17
C ILE A 153 11.85 -1.34 6.45
N ILE A 154 13.10 -0.90 6.31
CA ILE A 154 13.97 -0.60 7.46
C ILE A 154 13.34 0.50 8.33
N LEU A 155 12.94 1.60 7.71
CA LEU A 155 12.32 2.73 8.42
C LEU A 155 10.95 2.35 9.01
N GLY A 156 10.18 1.51 8.34
CA GLY A 156 8.89 1.02 8.81
C GLY A 156 9.03 0.19 10.09
N VAL A 157 9.97 -0.75 10.13
CA VAL A 157 10.26 -1.53 11.33
C VAL A 157 10.72 -0.63 12.49
N LEU A 158 11.62 0.32 12.22
CA LEU A 158 12.08 1.29 13.22
C LEU A 158 10.92 2.17 13.72
N THR A 159 10.09 2.68 12.80
CA THR A 159 8.92 3.50 13.15
C THR A 159 7.93 2.70 13.97
N GLY A 160 7.61 1.47 13.57
CA GLY A 160 6.74 0.59 14.34
C GLY A 160 7.26 0.36 15.76
N GLY A 161 8.55 0.07 15.90
CA GLY A 161 9.20 -0.08 17.20
C GLY A 161 9.16 1.18 18.05
N LEU A 162 9.37 2.36 17.46
CA LEU A 162 9.28 3.65 18.14
C LEU A 162 7.85 3.95 18.61
N LEU A 163 6.86 3.73 17.76
CA LEU A 163 5.45 4.02 18.07
C LEU A 163 4.92 3.17 19.24
N ILE A 164 5.36 1.92 19.37
CA ILE A 164 4.98 1.04 20.48
C ILE A 164 5.83 1.24 21.75
N SER A 165 6.86 2.09 21.69
CA SER A 165 7.72 2.36 22.85
C SER A 165 6.94 3.12 23.94
N GLU A 166 7.22 2.84 25.22
CA GLU A 166 6.52 3.46 26.35
C GLU A 166 6.58 4.99 26.33
N LYS A 167 7.71 5.56 25.88
CA LYS A 167 7.86 7.02 25.82
C LYS A 167 6.92 7.65 24.79
N VAL A 168 6.93 7.11 23.55
CA VAL A 168 6.13 7.68 22.47
C VAL A 168 4.66 7.40 22.68
N SER A 169 4.29 6.18 23.07
CA SER A 169 2.91 5.83 23.36
C SER A 169 2.33 6.64 24.53
N GLY A 170 3.13 6.93 25.56
CA GLY A 170 2.72 7.78 26.67
C GLY A 170 2.36 9.20 26.22
N TYR A 171 3.11 9.78 25.30
CA TYR A 171 2.74 11.08 24.70
C TYR A 171 1.47 10.98 23.84
N MET A 172 1.30 9.90 23.09
CA MET A 172 0.16 9.70 22.21
C MET A 172 -1.14 9.48 22.98
N LEU A 173 -1.10 8.64 24.01
CA LEU A 173 -2.24 8.36 24.90
C LEU A 173 -2.55 9.54 25.84
N GLY A 174 -1.58 10.42 26.13
CA GLY A 174 -1.76 11.64 26.88
C GLY A 174 -2.44 12.78 26.11
N PHE A 175 -2.64 12.62 24.80
CA PHE A 175 -3.42 13.54 23.97
C PHE A 175 -4.92 13.21 24.09
N ASP A 176 -5.48 13.39 25.29
CA ASP A 176 -6.92 13.31 25.49
C ASP A 176 -7.61 14.46 24.75
N VAL A 177 -8.37 14.11 23.71
CA VAL A 177 -9.28 15.08 23.10
C VAL A 177 -10.50 15.19 24.03
N PRO A 178 -10.69 16.31 24.75
CA PRO A 178 -11.81 16.46 25.67
C PRO A 178 -13.12 16.22 24.89
N HIS A 179 -13.96 15.35 25.38
CA HIS A 179 -15.28 14.97 24.84
C HIS A 179 -15.30 13.85 23.76
N PHE A 180 -14.19 13.19 23.43
CA PHE A 180 -14.20 12.06 22.53
C PHE A 180 -13.46 10.88 23.14
N ASP A 181 -14.20 9.88 23.60
CA ASP A 181 -13.65 8.56 23.91
C ASP A 181 -13.33 7.88 22.57
N THR A 182 -12.04 7.84 22.22
CA THR A 182 -11.58 7.28 20.92
C THR A 182 -11.54 5.75 20.94
N GLY A 183 -11.69 5.11 22.11
CA GLY A 183 -11.50 3.67 22.29
C GLY A 183 -10.08 3.21 21.97
N ILE A 184 -9.10 4.11 22.02
CA ILE A 184 -7.68 3.83 21.80
C ILE A 184 -6.98 4.00 23.16
N ASP A 185 -6.85 2.89 23.88
CA ASP A 185 -6.39 2.90 25.27
C ASP A 185 -4.98 2.30 25.43
N THR A 186 -4.48 1.62 24.41
CA THR A 186 -3.22 0.88 24.49
C THR A 186 -2.16 1.37 23.50
N PRO A 187 -0.86 1.20 23.82
CA PRO A 187 0.23 1.58 22.92
C PRO A 187 0.13 1.00 21.49
N PRO A 188 -0.19 -0.29 21.30
CA PRO A 188 -0.33 -0.83 19.96
C PRO A 188 -1.52 -0.24 19.18
N GLU A 189 -2.64 0.07 19.85
CA GLU A 189 -3.79 0.71 19.21
C GLU A 189 -3.44 2.13 18.74
N ALA A 190 -2.79 2.91 19.57
CA ALA A 190 -2.30 4.24 19.22
C ALA A 190 -1.31 4.19 18.03
N ALA A 191 -0.42 3.20 18.00
CA ALA A 191 0.50 2.97 16.88
C ALA A 191 -0.26 2.65 15.59
N ILE A 192 -1.26 1.76 15.64
CA ILE A 192 -2.09 1.40 14.47
C ILE A 192 -2.84 2.61 13.94
N ALA A 193 -3.36 3.48 14.80
CA ALA A 193 -4.02 4.72 14.38
C ALA A 193 -3.10 5.65 13.60
N ILE A 194 -1.85 5.83 14.04
CA ILE A 194 -0.85 6.63 13.31
C ILE A 194 -0.44 5.96 12.00
N ILE A 195 -0.29 4.63 11.99
CA ILE A 195 0.01 3.88 10.78
C ILE A 195 -1.11 4.03 9.74
N ALA A 196 -2.37 4.06 10.18
CA ALA A 196 -3.50 4.36 9.32
C ALA A 196 -3.37 5.75 8.66
N VAL A 197 -2.85 6.75 9.37
CA VAL A 197 -2.54 8.07 8.80
C VAL A 197 -1.48 7.97 7.71
N PHE A 198 -0.45 7.13 7.86
CA PHE A 198 0.53 6.92 6.77
C PHE A 198 -0.09 6.32 5.51
N TYR A 199 -1.05 5.39 5.65
CA TYR A 199 -1.81 4.90 4.50
C TYR A 199 -2.68 5.99 3.87
N VAL A 200 -3.28 6.87 4.65
CA VAL A 200 -4.03 8.03 4.14
C VAL A 200 -3.11 8.98 3.38
N ILE A 201 -1.90 9.24 3.88
CA ILE A 201 -0.89 10.04 3.18
C ILE A 201 -0.51 9.37 1.85
N ALA A 202 -0.26 8.06 1.86
CA ALA A 202 0.01 7.31 0.65
C ALA A 202 -1.15 7.38 -0.36
N ALA A 203 -2.39 7.25 0.12
CA ALA A 203 -3.59 7.41 -0.69
C ALA A 203 -3.72 8.83 -1.27
N ALA A 204 -3.39 9.86 -0.49
CA ALA A 204 -3.38 11.23 -0.96
C ALA A 204 -2.36 11.45 -2.11
N PHE A 205 -1.16 10.88 -2.01
CA PHE A 205 -0.21 10.89 -3.11
C PHE A 205 -0.74 10.14 -4.33
N ASN A 206 -1.42 9.01 -4.15
CA ASN A 206 -2.01 8.27 -5.25
C ASN A 206 -3.11 9.05 -5.99
N TRP A 207 -3.81 9.95 -5.31
CA TRP A 207 -4.80 10.84 -5.94
C TRP A 207 -4.18 11.77 -6.99
N TYR A 208 -2.93 12.19 -6.76
CA TYR A 208 -2.20 13.07 -7.67
C TYR A 208 -1.48 12.34 -8.81
N ILE A 209 -1.55 10.99 -8.86
CA ILE A 209 -0.97 10.24 -9.98
C ILE A 209 -1.78 10.52 -11.24
N PRO A 210 -1.15 11.00 -12.34
CA PRO A 210 -1.85 11.31 -13.57
C PRO A 210 -2.43 10.03 -14.22
N ASP A 211 -3.59 10.17 -14.83
CA ASP A 211 -4.14 9.13 -15.71
C ASP A 211 -3.31 9.09 -17.00
N THR A 212 -2.78 7.91 -17.32
CA THR A 212 -1.92 7.71 -18.49
C THR A 212 -2.71 7.63 -19.80
N GLY A 213 -4.04 7.55 -19.74
CA GLY A 213 -4.92 7.46 -20.92
C GLY A 213 -4.81 6.13 -21.68
N VAL A 214 -4.17 5.12 -21.08
CA VAL A 214 -4.09 3.77 -21.67
C VAL A 214 -5.45 3.09 -21.58
N ASP A 215 -5.89 2.45 -22.66
CA ASP A 215 -7.15 1.69 -22.70
C ASP A 215 -7.13 0.55 -21.67
N HIS A 216 -8.13 0.56 -20.79
CA HIS A 216 -8.28 -0.43 -19.75
C HIS A 216 -9.01 -1.65 -20.26
N ARG A 217 -8.48 -2.84 -19.98
CA ARG A 217 -9.15 -4.10 -20.32
C ARG A 217 -10.33 -4.28 -19.37
N VAL A 218 -11.54 -4.40 -19.92
CA VAL A 218 -12.72 -4.77 -19.15
C VAL A 218 -12.55 -6.21 -18.65
N PRO A 219 -12.55 -6.45 -17.33
CA PRO A 219 -12.41 -7.82 -16.82
C PRO A 219 -13.53 -8.69 -17.37
N SER A 220 -13.20 -9.87 -17.83
CA SER A 220 -14.20 -10.86 -18.20
C SER A 220 -15.13 -11.09 -17.00
N LYS A 221 -16.45 -11.03 -17.20
CA LYS A 221 -17.45 -11.26 -16.15
C LYS A 221 -17.40 -12.69 -15.56
N ASN A 222 -16.59 -13.56 -16.15
CA ASN A 222 -16.51 -14.95 -15.76
C ASN A 222 -15.21 -15.23 -14.99
N PRO A 223 -15.24 -15.41 -13.63
CA PRO A 223 -14.05 -15.65 -12.82
C PRO A 223 -13.30 -16.94 -13.23
N PHE A 224 -13.99 -17.92 -13.78
CA PHE A 224 -13.37 -19.14 -14.30
C PHE A 224 -12.47 -18.89 -15.52
N PHE A 225 -12.76 -17.88 -16.33
CA PHE A 225 -11.93 -17.51 -17.46
C PHE A 225 -10.59 -16.94 -16.99
N LEU A 226 -10.57 -16.14 -15.96
CA LEU A 226 -9.37 -15.55 -15.35
C LEU A 226 -8.45 -16.62 -14.74
N ILE A 227 -9.04 -17.61 -14.06
CA ILE A 227 -8.31 -18.76 -13.50
C ILE A 227 -7.71 -19.61 -14.64
N ARG A 228 -8.42 -19.77 -15.74
CA ARG A 228 -7.97 -20.54 -16.91
C ARG A 228 -6.83 -19.80 -17.65
N GLU A 229 -6.93 -18.50 -17.83
CA GLU A 229 -5.82 -17.71 -18.41
C GLU A 229 -4.56 -17.79 -17.55
N PHE A 230 -4.72 -17.68 -16.22
CA PHE A 230 -3.59 -17.84 -15.30
C PHE A 230 -2.94 -19.23 -15.42
N SER A 231 -3.73 -20.29 -15.51
CA SER A 231 -3.21 -21.65 -15.67
C SER A 231 -2.43 -21.85 -16.99
N HIS A 232 -2.77 -21.10 -18.05
CA HIS A 232 -2.04 -21.12 -19.34
C HIS A 232 -0.76 -20.28 -19.31
N CYS A 233 -0.63 -19.31 -18.39
CA CYS A 233 0.60 -18.52 -18.23
C CYS A 233 1.66 -19.21 -17.36
N VAL A 234 1.28 -20.25 -16.60
CA VAL A 234 2.16 -20.96 -15.64
C VAL A 234 2.72 -22.26 -16.25
N VAL A 235 2.25 -22.68 -17.43
CA VAL A 235 2.75 -23.81 -18.21
C VAL A 235 3.60 -23.31 -19.37
#